data_68a625b0a922aa4688e9a35c0b78249e
#
_entry.id   68a625b0a922aa4688e9a35c0b78249e
#
_cell.length_a   1.000
_cell.length_b   1.000
_cell.length_c   1.000
_cell.angle_alpha   90.00
_cell.angle_beta   90.00
_cell.angle_gamma   90.00
#
_symmetry.space_group_name_H-M   'P 1'
#
loop_
_entity.id
_entity.type
_entity.pdbx_description
1 polymer ?
#
loop_
_entity_poly.entity_id
_entity_poly.type
_entity_poly.pdbx_seq_one_letter_code
_entity_poly.pdbx_strand_id
1 'polypeptide(L)'
;MGQVKGETGAGAPALKVSGLRYEVADRMLLDGVDLQVRAGESAAVVGPSGSGKSTLLGCVLGLIRPTQGKVEVAGQDVVRMRQRALERHRSRYMGVVFQFGELLPELTPVENVALAALLGGTPSDQAYERAETLLRDLGVPYEGAPTGQLSGGERQRTAVARALINQPAVLLADEPTGALDRATRDSVTELLFDVPKRWGCALVVVTHDFEVADRADRCLELTAAALVPRKAGDRS
;
A
#
# COMPACT_ATOMS: atom_id res chain seq x y z
N MET A 1 -9.00 26.36 12.71
CA MET A 1 -10.29 26.48 11.97
C MET A 1 -9.94 26.56 10.50
N GLY A 2 -10.49 25.70 9.69
CA GLY A 2 -10.29 25.67 8.24
C GLY A 2 -9.95 24.25 7.75
N GLN A 3 -10.93 23.33 7.81
CA GLN A 3 -10.87 22.07 7.10
C GLN A 3 -10.92 22.36 5.60
N VAL A 4 -9.81 22.24 4.88
CA VAL A 4 -9.85 22.02 3.44
C VAL A 4 -10.08 20.53 3.23
N LYS A 5 -11.34 20.12 3.29
CA LYS A 5 -11.79 18.87 2.66
C LYS A 5 -11.55 19.03 1.16
N GLY A 6 -10.49 18.41 0.64
CA GLY A 6 -10.39 18.17 -0.79
C GLY A 6 -11.58 17.30 -1.18
N GLU A 7 -12.54 17.90 -1.87
CA GLU A 7 -13.63 17.18 -2.53
C GLU A 7 -13.03 16.29 -3.61
N THR A 8 -12.70 15.04 -3.24
CA THR A 8 -12.68 13.95 -4.22
C THR A 8 -14.12 13.70 -4.57
N GLY A 9 -14.52 14.21 -5.73
CA GLY A 9 -15.89 14.08 -6.25
C GLY A 9 -16.33 12.61 -6.17
N ALA A 10 -17.54 12.39 -5.70
CA ALA A 10 -18.17 11.07 -5.58
C ALA A 10 -18.09 10.35 -6.94
N GLY A 11 -17.12 9.44 -7.10
CA GLY A 11 -16.96 8.62 -8.31
C GLY A 11 -15.54 8.50 -8.88
N ALA A 12 -14.59 9.40 -8.56
CA ALA A 12 -13.23 9.28 -9.09
C ALA A 12 -12.41 8.18 -8.36
N PRO A 13 -11.67 7.30 -9.07
CA PRO A 13 -10.86 6.29 -8.43
C PRO A 13 -9.69 6.92 -7.66
N ALA A 14 -9.35 6.35 -6.49
CA ALA A 14 -8.17 6.75 -5.71
C ALA A 14 -6.88 6.35 -6.43
N LEU A 15 -6.91 5.20 -7.12
CA LEU A 15 -5.86 4.72 -8.02
C LEU A 15 -6.47 4.38 -9.38
N LYS A 16 -5.83 4.85 -10.47
CA LYS A 16 -6.14 4.46 -11.85
C LYS A 16 -4.86 4.23 -12.62
N VAL A 17 -4.70 3.03 -13.14
CA VAL A 17 -3.65 2.63 -14.08
C VAL A 17 -4.31 2.40 -15.42
N SER A 18 -3.72 2.93 -16.51
CA SER A 18 -4.29 2.83 -17.86
C SER A 18 -3.22 2.49 -18.88
N GLY A 19 -3.38 1.36 -19.55
CA GLY A 19 -2.52 0.89 -20.64
C GLY A 19 -1.05 0.79 -20.27
N LEU A 20 -0.74 0.39 -19.02
CA LEU A 20 0.61 0.40 -18.48
C LEU A 20 1.47 -0.66 -19.17
N ARG A 21 2.63 -0.26 -19.69
CA ARG A 21 3.64 -1.13 -20.28
C ARG A 21 5.00 -0.93 -19.65
N TYR A 22 5.67 -2.04 -19.38
CA TYR A 22 7.04 -2.02 -18.88
C TYR A 22 7.82 -3.23 -19.35
N GLU A 23 9.02 -2.98 -19.86
CA GLU A 23 9.92 -3.97 -20.42
C GLU A 23 11.32 -3.83 -19.82
N VAL A 24 11.97 -4.94 -19.54
CA VAL A 24 13.36 -5.01 -19.07
C VAL A 24 14.10 -6.06 -19.89
N ALA A 25 15.23 -5.67 -20.51
CA ALA A 25 16.11 -6.57 -21.26
C ALA A 25 15.32 -7.51 -22.19
N ASP A 26 14.49 -6.97 -23.06
CA ASP A 26 13.64 -7.65 -24.04
C ASP A 26 12.55 -8.57 -23.42
N ARG A 27 12.35 -8.49 -22.11
CA ARG A 27 11.26 -9.19 -21.42
C ARG A 27 10.13 -8.22 -21.07
N MET A 28 8.95 -8.45 -21.64
CA MET A 28 7.74 -7.73 -21.28
C MET A 28 7.26 -8.21 -19.90
N LEU A 29 7.21 -7.30 -18.93
CA LEU A 29 6.70 -7.57 -17.57
C LEU A 29 5.29 -7.05 -17.38
N LEU A 30 4.91 -5.96 -18.06
CA LEU A 30 3.56 -5.39 -18.06
C LEU A 30 3.22 -5.00 -19.50
N ASP A 31 2.08 -5.47 -20.01
CA ASP A 31 1.61 -5.18 -21.37
C ASP A 31 0.13 -4.77 -21.36
N GLY A 32 -0.11 -3.47 -21.45
CA GLY A 32 -1.45 -2.91 -21.50
C GLY A 32 -2.26 -3.09 -20.22
N VAL A 33 -1.60 -3.04 -19.05
CA VAL A 33 -2.26 -3.27 -17.75
C VAL A 33 -3.18 -2.11 -17.39
N ASP A 34 -4.44 -2.45 -17.07
CA ASP A 34 -5.46 -1.56 -16.57
C ASP A 34 -5.88 -1.96 -15.15
N LEU A 35 -5.94 -1.00 -14.22
CA LEU A 35 -6.40 -1.20 -12.86
C LEU A 35 -7.06 0.07 -12.33
N GLN A 36 -8.23 -0.06 -11.71
CA GLN A 36 -8.89 1.03 -11.00
C GLN A 36 -9.31 0.56 -9.63
N VAL A 37 -9.04 1.38 -8.59
CA VAL A 37 -9.48 1.09 -7.22
C VAL A 37 -10.02 2.39 -6.61
N ARG A 38 -11.25 2.32 -6.09
CA ARG A 38 -11.90 3.47 -5.45
C ARG A 38 -11.55 3.54 -3.97
N ALA A 39 -11.77 4.71 -3.37
CA ALA A 39 -11.74 4.86 -1.92
C ALA A 39 -12.75 3.90 -1.27
N GLY A 40 -12.31 3.21 -0.21
CA GLY A 40 -13.11 2.18 0.45
C GLY A 40 -13.12 0.80 -0.24
N GLU A 41 -12.48 0.67 -1.41
CA GLU A 41 -12.33 -0.60 -2.14
C GLU A 41 -10.97 -1.27 -1.89
N SER A 42 -10.96 -2.61 -1.95
CA SER A 42 -9.75 -3.42 -1.95
C SER A 42 -9.60 -4.21 -3.26
N ALA A 43 -8.37 -4.30 -3.77
CA ALA A 43 -8.01 -5.13 -4.90
C ALA A 43 -6.77 -5.97 -4.56
N ALA A 44 -6.81 -7.26 -4.87
CA ALA A 44 -5.65 -8.12 -4.80
C ALA A 44 -5.11 -8.40 -6.21
N VAL A 45 -3.79 -8.39 -6.35
CA VAL A 45 -3.08 -8.79 -7.56
C VAL A 45 -2.24 -10.02 -7.23
N VAL A 46 -2.60 -11.15 -7.81
CA VAL A 46 -1.88 -12.41 -7.65
C VAL A 46 -1.08 -12.77 -8.90
N GLY A 47 -0.23 -13.74 -8.78
CA GLY A 47 0.56 -14.29 -9.89
C GLY A 47 1.86 -14.92 -9.44
N PRO A 48 2.53 -15.69 -10.30
CA PRO A 48 3.78 -16.38 -9.96
C PRO A 48 4.90 -15.39 -9.61
N SER A 49 5.94 -15.89 -8.95
CA SER A 49 7.14 -15.08 -8.70
C SER A 49 7.73 -14.59 -10.03
N GLY A 50 8.14 -13.33 -10.08
CA GLY A 50 8.69 -12.71 -11.29
C GLY A 50 7.66 -12.36 -12.37
N SER A 51 6.35 -12.41 -12.10
CA SER A 51 5.30 -12.01 -13.06
C SER A 51 5.19 -10.51 -13.30
N GLY A 52 5.85 -9.67 -12.48
CA GLY A 52 5.78 -8.21 -12.63
C GLY A 52 4.96 -7.50 -11.52
N LYS A 53 4.50 -8.21 -10.50
CA LYS A 53 3.68 -7.64 -9.41
C LYS A 53 4.36 -6.46 -8.69
N SER A 54 5.58 -6.66 -8.19
CA SER A 54 6.35 -5.59 -7.53
C SER A 54 6.76 -4.49 -8.52
N THR A 55 6.88 -4.82 -9.82
CA THR A 55 7.07 -3.83 -10.90
C THR A 55 5.85 -2.94 -11.06
N LEU A 56 4.64 -3.52 -11.02
CA LEU A 56 3.39 -2.76 -11.04
C LEU A 56 3.32 -1.79 -9.86
N LEU A 57 3.60 -2.26 -8.63
CA LEU A 57 3.67 -1.38 -7.45
C LEU A 57 4.75 -0.30 -7.61
N GLY A 58 5.92 -0.66 -8.13
CA GLY A 58 7.00 0.28 -8.41
C GLY A 58 6.59 1.39 -9.39
N CYS A 59 5.81 1.04 -10.42
CA CYS A 59 5.22 2.02 -11.35
C CYS A 59 4.17 2.91 -10.67
N VAL A 60 3.32 2.33 -9.82
CA VAL A 60 2.31 3.09 -9.06
C VAL A 60 2.97 4.08 -8.11
N LEU A 61 4.05 3.67 -7.44
CA LEU A 61 4.86 4.52 -6.56
C LEU A 61 5.70 5.57 -7.32
N GLY A 62 5.80 5.45 -8.66
CA GLY A 62 6.68 6.29 -9.45
C GLY A 62 8.17 6.04 -9.20
N LEU A 63 8.53 4.87 -8.65
CA LEU A 63 9.91 4.40 -8.48
C LEU A 63 10.45 3.79 -9.77
N ILE A 64 9.56 3.21 -10.57
CA ILE A 64 9.82 2.65 -11.88
C ILE A 64 9.05 3.48 -12.91
N ARG A 65 9.76 3.97 -13.93
CA ARG A 65 9.12 4.70 -15.01
C ARG A 65 8.66 3.73 -16.10
N PRO A 66 7.35 3.62 -16.37
CA PRO A 66 6.84 2.75 -17.41
C PRO A 66 7.26 3.23 -18.80
N THR A 67 7.32 2.32 -19.77
CA THR A 67 7.59 2.64 -21.18
C THR A 67 6.39 3.31 -21.84
N GLN A 68 5.17 2.92 -21.44
CA GLN A 68 3.91 3.50 -21.91
C GLN A 68 2.85 3.45 -20.82
N GLY A 69 1.77 4.19 -21.02
CA GLY A 69 0.64 4.21 -20.12
C GLY A 69 0.64 5.37 -19.15
N LYS A 70 -0.34 5.35 -18.25
CA LYS A 70 -0.60 6.40 -17.28
C LYS A 70 -0.91 5.79 -15.91
N VAL A 71 -0.44 6.43 -14.86
CA VAL A 71 -0.77 6.09 -13.47
C VAL A 71 -1.27 7.33 -12.76
N GLU A 72 -2.51 7.33 -12.32
CA GLU A 72 -3.13 8.42 -11.57
C GLU A 72 -3.39 7.99 -10.13
N VAL A 73 -2.87 8.75 -9.18
CA VAL A 73 -3.15 8.61 -7.75
C VAL A 73 -3.76 9.92 -7.26
N ALA A 74 -4.88 9.84 -6.56
CA ALA A 74 -5.66 11.01 -6.15
C ALA A 74 -5.89 12.01 -7.31
N GLY A 75 -6.19 11.49 -8.50
CA GLY A 75 -6.48 12.26 -9.72
C GLY A 75 -5.28 12.88 -10.41
N GLN A 76 -4.04 12.62 -9.96
CA GLN A 76 -2.83 13.20 -10.56
C GLN A 76 -1.94 12.13 -11.21
N ASP A 77 -1.46 12.40 -12.42
CA ASP A 77 -0.60 11.50 -13.19
C ASP A 77 0.84 11.53 -12.66
N VAL A 78 1.21 10.48 -11.89
CA VAL A 78 2.52 10.36 -11.27
C VAL A 78 3.66 10.15 -12.25
N VAL A 79 3.38 9.58 -13.45
CA VAL A 79 4.40 9.32 -14.49
C VAL A 79 4.98 10.63 -15.05
N ARG A 80 4.16 11.69 -15.05
CA ARG A 80 4.54 13.01 -15.58
C ARG A 80 5.09 13.98 -14.54
N MET A 81 5.08 13.59 -13.27
CA MET A 81 5.57 14.47 -12.21
C MET A 81 7.11 14.60 -12.25
N ARG A 82 7.59 15.81 -11.91
CA ARG A 82 8.99 16.02 -11.59
C ARG A 82 9.31 15.43 -10.24
N GLN A 83 10.56 15.00 -10.02
CA GLN A 83 11.01 14.27 -8.82
C GLN A 83 10.48 14.87 -7.49
N ARG A 84 10.72 16.15 -7.22
CA ARG A 84 10.27 16.81 -5.98
C ARG A 84 8.73 16.85 -5.82
N ALA A 85 8.00 16.95 -6.93
CA ALA A 85 6.54 16.92 -6.89
C ALA A 85 6.03 15.49 -6.59
N LEU A 86 6.66 14.49 -7.22
CA LEU A 86 6.38 13.08 -7.00
C LEU A 86 6.66 12.66 -5.54
N GLU A 87 7.78 13.08 -4.96
CA GLU A 87 8.12 12.80 -3.56
C GLU A 87 7.06 13.35 -2.60
N ARG A 88 6.65 14.60 -2.79
CA ARG A 88 5.57 15.20 -1.99
C ARG A 88 4.22 14.51 -2.20
N HIS A 89 3.92 14.15 -3.46
CA HIS A 89 2.67 13.45 -3.79
C HIS A 89 2.64 12.05 -3.16
N ARG A 90 3.74 11.30 -3.25
CA ARG A 90 3.90 9.98 -2.62
C ARG A 90 3.74 10.05 -1.12
N SER A 91 4.47 10.96 -0.44
CA SER A 91 4.37 11.14 1.01
C SER A 91 2.95 11.47 1.47
N ARG A 92 2.18 12.20 0.68
CA ARG A 92 0.84 12.65 1.05
C ARG A 92 -0.27 11.65 0.73
N TYR A 93 -0.18 10.95 -0.40
CA TYR A 93 -1.31 10.19 -0.94
C TYR A 93 -1.08 8.68 -1.03
N MET A 94 0.13 8.19 -0.76
CA MET A 94 0.46 6.77 -0.88
C MET A 94 1.04 6.26 0.44
N GLY A 95 0.42 5.20 0.99
CA GLY A 95 1.00 4.40 2.06
C GLY A 95 1.58 3.12 1.48
N VAL A 96 2.67 2.61 2.07
CA VAL A 96 3.30 1.36 1.62
C VAL A 96 3.58 0.45 2.80
N VAL A 97 3.21 -0.82 2.65
CA VAL A 97 3.50 -1.91 3.58
C VAL A 97 4.28 -2.98 2.83
N PHE A 98 5.49 -3.30 3.31
CA PHE A 98 6.35 -4.33 2.74
C PHE A 98 6.28 -5.63 3.54
N GLN A 99 6.79 -6.72 2.96
CA GLN A 99 6.76 -8.07 3.52
C GLN A 99 7.35 -8.17 4.94
N PHE A 100 8.46 -7.46 5.21
CA PHE A 100 9.13 -7.47 6.53
C PHE A 100 8.84 -6.23 7.36
N GLY A 101 7.86 -5.41 6.95
CA GLY A 101 7.52 -4.14 7.60
C GLY A 101 8.51 -3.02 7.34
N GLU A 102 9.79 -3.33 7.09
CA GLU A 102 10.88 -2.37 6.82
C GLU A 102 10.91 -1.22 7.86
N LEU A 103 10.83 -1.59 9.14
CA LEU A 103 10.96 -0.66 10.25
C LEU A 103 12.43 -0.40 10.55
N LEU A 104 12.73 0.79 11.03
CA LEU A 104 14.04 1.17 11.52
C LEU A 104 14.23 0.60 12.94
N PRO A 105 15.15 -0.37 13.15
CA PRO A 105 15.29 -1.05 14.43
C PRO A 105 15.82 -0.15 15.53
N GLU A 106 16.51 0.95 15.17
CA GLU A 106 17.06 1.95 16.08
C GLU A 106 15.98 2.87 16.66
N LEU A 107 14.82 2.94 16.03
CA LEU A 107 13.69 3.76 16.44
C LEU A 107 12.65 2.94 17.23
N THR A 108 11.98 3.59 18.15
CA THR A 108 10.78 3.03 18.79
C THR A 108 9.64 2.84 17.79
N PRO A 109 8.60 2.04 18.08
CA PRO A 109 7.41 1.94 17.23
C PRO A 109 6.76 3.30 16.96
N VAL A 110 6.66 4.16 17.97
CA VAL A 110 6.10 5.51 17.84
C VAL A 110 6.93 6.36 16.88
N GLU A 111 8.26 6.35 17.03
CA GLU A 111 9.17 7.10 16.15
C GLU A 111 9.12 6.58 14.71
N ASN A 112 9.06 5.26 14.50
CA ASN A 112 8.89 4.67 13.17
C ASN A 112 7.64 5.19 12.45
N VAL A 113 6.54 5.31 13.19
CA VAL A 113 5.27 5.80 12.65
C VAL A 113 5.32 7.31 12.49
N ALA A 114 5.75 8.05 13.51
CA ALA A 114 5.82 9.52 13.48
C ALA A 114 6.74 10.06 12.39
N LEU A 115 7.84 9.35 12.08
CA LEU A 115 8.82 9.76 11.06
C LEU A 115 8.17 10.07 9.71
N ALA A 116 7.21 9.25 9.28
CA ALA A 116 6.52 9.47 8.00
C ALA A 116 5.68 10.78 7.99
N ALA A 117 5.09 11.15 9.12
CA ALA A 117 4.37 12.41 9.26
C ALA A 117 5.31 13.62 9.35
N LEU A 118 6.43 13.47 10.08
CA LEU A 118 7.47 14.51 10.19
C LEU A 118 8.07 14.83 8.83
N LEU A 119 8.42 13.81 8.03
CA LEU A 119 8.89 13.96 6.66
C LEU A 119 7.82 14.59 5.74
N GLY A 120 6.56 14.40 6.04
CA GLY A 120 5.41 15.06 5.38
C GLY A 120 5.19 16.51 5.79
N GLY A 121 5.95 17.03 6.79
CA GLY A 121 5.85 18.40 7.30
C GLY A 121 4.83 18.58 8.43
N THR A 122 4.35 17.49 9.04
CA THR A 122 3.48 17.58 10.24
C THR A 122 4.30 18.05 11.45
N PRO A 123 3.81 18.97 12.28
CA PRO A 123 4.46 19.37 13.53
C PRO A 123 4.72 18.17 14.46
N SER A 124 5.82 18.23 15.21
CA SER A 124 6.32 17.09 15.99
C SER A 124 5.29 16.56 16.99
N ASP A 125 4.69 17.45 17.79
CA ASP A 125 3.65 17.11 18.77
C ASP A 125 2.49 16.34 18.13
N GLN A 126 1.97 16.84 17.03
CA GLN A 126 0.88 16.21 16.30
C GLN A 126 1.29 14.88 15.65
N ALA A 127 2.55 14.77 15.17
CA ALA A 127 3.04 13.55 14.55
C ALA A 127 3.11 12.40 15.57
N TYR A 128 3.63 12.69 16.78
CA TYR A 128 3.72 11.72 17.86
C TYR A 128 2.34 11.33 18.41
N GLU A 129 1.44 12.29 18.67
CA GLU A 129 0.08 12.03 19.12
C GLU A 129 -0.70 11.12 18.14
N ARG A 130 -0.59 11.41 16.83
CA ARG A 130 -1.20 10.56 15.79
C ARG A 130 -0.58 9.18 15.73
N ALA A 131 0.74 9.07 15.90
CA ALA A 131 1.44 7.79 15.90
C ALA A 131 0.98 6.90 17.04
N GLU A 132 0.91 7.41 18.26
CA GLU A 132 0.41 6.70 19.43
C GLU A 132 -1.05 6.26 19.26
N THR A 133 -1.89 7.14 18.73
CA THR A 133 -3.29 6.82 18.46
C THR A 133 -3.42 5.67 17.46
N LEU A 134 -2.69 5.71 16.34
CA LEU A 134 -2.71 4.65 15.33
C LEU A 134 -2.18 3.32 15.90
N LEU A 135 -1.09 3.34 16.65
CA LEU A 135 -0.53 2.13 17.26
C LEU A 135 -1.53 1.49 18.24
N ARG A 136 -2.20 2.30 19.04
CA ARG A 136 -3.26 1.84 19.97
C ARG A 136 -4.43 1.23 19.19
N ASP A 137 -4.90 1.91 18.14
CA ASP A 137 -6.04 1.46 17.30
C ASP A 137 -5.72 0.15 16.57
N LEU A 138 -4.45 -0.11 16.26
CA LEU A 138 -3.97 -1.32 15.61
C LEU A 138 -3.47 -2.40 16.60
N GLY A 139 -3.62 -2.17 17.90
CA GLY A 139 -3.28 -3.13 18.93
C GLY A 139 -1.78 -3.44 19.02
N VAL A 140 -0.93 -2.43 18.82
CA VAL A 140 0.52 -2.55 18.97
C VAL A 140 0.93 -2.06 20.36
N PRO A 141 1.63 -2.86 21.17
CA PRO A 141 2.26 -2.39 22.40
C PRO A 141 3.45 -1.50 22.03
N TYR A 142 3.34 -0.21 22.30
CA TYR A 142 4.38 0.76 21.91
C TYR A 142 5.12 1.38 23.10
N GLU A 143 4.61 1.20 24.31
CA GLU A 143 5.21 1.73 25.52
C GLU A 143 6.42 0.89 25.95
N GLY A 144 7.60 1.49 25.96
CA GLY A 144 8.83 0.92 26.50
C GLY A 144 9.49 -0.23 25.72
N ALA A 145 8.90 -0.67 24.60
CA ALA A 145 9.47 -1.75 23.80
C ALA A 145 10.24 -1.17 22.60
N PRO A 146 11.53 -1.51 22.40
CA PRO A 146 12.25 -1.20 21.18
C PRO A 146 11.67 -2.01 20.01
N THR A 147 11.66 -1.43 18.81
CA THR A 147 11.12 -2.07 17.60
C THR A 147 11.68 -3.47 17.35
N GLY A 148 12.94 -3.71 17.69
CA GLY A 148 13.57 -5.04 17.55
C GLY A 148 12.97 -6.14 18.40
N GLN A 149 12.22 -5.83 19.46
CA GLN A 149 11.56 -6.80 20.35
C GLN A 149 10.13 -7.12 19.95
N LEU A 150 9.56 -6.40 18.99
CA LEU A 150 8.22 -6.66 18.48
C LEU A 150 8.15 -8.04 17.81
N SER A 151 7.04 -8.76 18.00
CA SER A 151 6.69 -9.94 17.23
C SER A 151 6.53 -9.60 15.73
N GLY A 152 6.53 -10.60 14.85
CA GLY A 152 6.29 -10.39 13.42
C GLY A 152 4.99 -9.65 13.12
N GLY A 153 3.91 -10.01 13.81
CA GLY A 153 2.62 -9.36 13.66
C GLY A 153 2.59 -7.92 14.18
N GLU A 154 3.24 -7.64 15.30
CA GLU A 154 3.36 -6.28 15.84
C GLU A 154 4.20 -5.39 14.92
N ARG A 155 5.30 -5.91 14.37
CA ARG A 155 6.07 -5.19 13.34
C ARG A 155 5.21 -4.86 12.12
N GLN A 156 4.43 -5.82 11.65
CA GLN A 156 3.59 -5.60 10.49
C GLN A 156 2.46 -4.59 10.77
N ARG A 157 1.81 -4.67 11.94
CA ARG A 157 0.83 -3.66 12.38
C ARG A 157 1.45 -2.27 12.54
N THR A 158 2.68 -2.18 13.03
CA THR A 158 3.44 -0.91 13.09
C THR A 158 3.71 -0.36 11.69
N ALA A 159 4.07 -1.21 10.72
CA ALA A 159 4.25 -0.79 9.32
C ALA A 159 2.94 -0.30 8.70
N VAL A 160 1.80 -0.92 9.02
CA VAL A 160 0.47 -0.42 8.61
C VAL A 160 0.19 0.94 9.24
N ALA A 161 0.47 1.14 10.55
CA ALA A 161 0.32 2.44 11.22
C ALA A 161 1.15 3.52 10.52
N ARG A 162 2.43 3.22 10.21
CA ARG A 162 3.32 4.13 9.48
C ARG A 162 2.78 4.50 8.10
N ALA A 163 2.21 3.52 7.40
CA ALA A 163 1.64 3.76 6.08
C ALA A 163 0.36 4.61 6.12
N LEU A 164 -0.41 4.56 7.22
CA LEU A 164 -1.67 5.28 7.39
C LEU A 164 -1.53 6.68 7.99
N ILE A 165 -0.40 7.04 8.61
CA ILE A 165 -0.30 8.27 9.41
C ILE A 165 -0.57 9.55 8.63
N ASN A 166 -0.26 9.58 7.33
CA ASN A 166 -0.52 10.70 6.44
C ASN A 166 -1.92 10.64 5.77
N GLN A 167 -2.80 9.73 6.21
CA GLN A 167 -4.14 9.53 5.65
C GLN A 167 -4.10 9.38 4.12
N PRO A 168 -3.40 8.35 3.60
CA PRO A 168 -3.18 8.21 2.17
C PRO A 168 -4.49 7.95 1.41
N ALA A 169 -4.53 8.32 0.13
CA ALA A 169 -5.62 7.96 -0.76
C ALA A 169 -5.57 6.46 -1.14
N VAL A 170 -4.36 5.89 -1.20
CA VAL A 170 -4.15 4.47 -1.51
C VAL A 170 -3.09 3.87 -0.59
N LEU A 171 -3.40 2.68 -0.05
CA LEU A 171 -2.46 1.80 0.65
C LEU A 171 -2.03 0.69 -0.30
N LEU A 172 -0.73 0.54 -0.49
CA LEU A 172 -0.10 -0.48 -1.32
C LEU A 172 0.60 -1.48 -0.40
N ALA A 173 0.33 -2.77 -0.55
CA ALA A 173 0.93 -3.82 0.28
C ALA A 173 1.60 -4.86 -0.62
N ASP A 174 2.92 -5.03 -0.48
CA ASP A 174 3.70 -6.02 -1.22
C ASP A 174 4.02 -7.20 -0.31
N GLU A 175 3.40 -8.36 -0.56
CA GLU A 175 3.53 -9.59 0.21
C GLU A 175 3.40 -9.38 1.74
N PRO A 176 2.38 -8.64 2.23
CA PRO A 176 2.38 -8.09 3.58
C PRO A 176 2.34 -9.15 4.70
N THR A 177 2.09 -10.40 4.36
CA THR A 177 1.95 -11.51 5.31
C THR A 177 2.88 -12.68 5.03
N GLY A 178 3.72 -12.57 4.00
CA GLY A 178 4.55 -13.68 3.52
C GLY A 178 5.62 -14.18 4.50
N ALA A 179 5.95 -13.41 5.55
CA ALA A 179 6.93 -13.79 6.58
C ALA A 179 6.29 -14.18 7.93
N LEU A 180 4.95 -14.31 7.99
CA LEU A 180 4.22 -14.55 9.23
C LEU A 180 3.78 -16.01 9.34
N ASP A 181 3.71 -16.52 10.58
CA ASP A 181 3.01 -17.77 10.89
C ASP A 181 1.50 -17.66 10.59
N ARG A 182 0.82 -18.79 10.48
CA ARG A 182 -0.58 -18.83 10.03
C ARG A 182 -1.52 -17.98 10.88
N ALA A 183 -1.45 -18.09 12.21
CA ALA A 183 -2.37 -17.37 13.10
C ALA A 183 -2.16 -15.85 13.04
N THR A 184 -0.91 -15.42 13.03
CA THR A 184 -0.50 -14.02 12.88
C THR A 184 -0.88 -13.48 11.50
N ARG A 185 -0.67 -14.28 10.43
CA ARG A 185 -1.07 -13.96 9.06
C ARG A 185 -2.56 -13.65 8.97
N ASP A 186 -3.42 -14.52 9.54
CA ASP A 186 -4.87 -14.34 9.48
C ASP A 186 -5.30 -13.04 10.16
N SER A 187 -4.74 -12.73 11.34
CA SER A 187 -5.01 -11.49 12.08
C SER A 187 -4.55 -10.23 11.32
N VAL A 188 -3.36 -10.26 10.72
CA VAL A 188 -2.84 -9.11 9.93
C VAL A 188 -3.63 -8.95 8.63
N THR A 189 -4.05 -10.06 8.01
CA THR A 189 -4.90 -10.04 6.81
C THR A 189 -6.23 -9.38 7.10
N GLU A 190 -6.91 -9.79 8.18
CA GLU A 190 -8.19 -9.19 8.60
C GLU A 190 -8.05 -7.68 8.81
N LEU A 191 -7.00 -7.27 9.54
CA LEU A 191 -6.71 -5.86 9.76
C LEU A 191 -6.49 -5.09 8.45
N LEU A 192 -5.69 -5.61 7.52
CA LEU A 192 -5.41 -4.96 6.25
C LEU A 192 -6.67 -4.76 5.41
N PHE A 193 -7.53 -5.78 5.30
CA PHE A 193 -8.77 -5.67 4.50
C PHE A 193 -9.88 -4.87 5.21
N ASP A 194 -9.74 -4.56 6.49
CA ASP A 194 -10.60 -3.60 7.20
C ASP A 194 -10.17 -2.13 6.99
N VAL A 195 -8.91 -1.90 6.60
CA VAL A 195 -8.35 -0.55 6.37
C VAL A 195 -9.21 0.32 5.42
N PRO A 196 -9.68 -0.17 4.25
CA PRO A 196 -10.50 0.64 3.35
C PRO A 196 -11.75 1.19 4.01
N LYS A 197 -12.42 0.38 4.83
CA LYS A 197 -13.66 0.74 5.51
C LYS A 197 -13.42 1.71 6.68
N ARG A 198 -12.34 1.48 7.45
CA ARG A 198 -12.04 2.30 8.65
C ARG A 198 -11.41 3.64 8.31
N TRP A 199 -10.53 3.70 7.32
CA TRP A 199 -9.76 4.91 6.97
C TRP A 199 -10.15 5.54 5.63
N GLY A 200 -11.06 4.92 4.87
CA GLY A 200 -11.61 5.47 3.63
C GLY A 200 -10.60 5.54 2.47
N CYS A 201 -9.47 4.83 2.54
CA CYS A 201 -8.51 4.76 1.44
C CYS A 201 -8.77 3.55 0.53
N ALA A 202 -8.16 3.53 -0.66
CA ALA A 202 -8.10 2.31 -1.46
C ALA A 202 -7.02 1.37 -0.92
N LEU A 203 -7.19 0.06 -1.08
CA LEU A 203 -6.16 -0.94 -0.77
C LEU A 203 -5.81 -1.74 -2.03
N VAL A 204 -4.51 -1.86 -2.31
CA VAL A 204 -3.99 -2.81 -3.30
C VAL A 204 -3.01 -3.75 -2.60
N VAL A 205 -3.33 -5.04 -2.60
CA VAL A 205 -2.46 -6.08 -2.06
C VAL A 205 -1.86 -6.89 -3.22
N VAL A 206 -0.56 -6.99 -3.23
CA VAL A 206 0.16 -7.89 -4.14
C VAL A 206 0.61 -9.09 -3.33
N THR A 207 0.25 -10.30 -3.76
CA THR A 207 0.60 -11.52 -3.04
C THR A 207 0.60 -12.74 -3.97
N HIS A 208 1.28 -13.79 -3.59
CA HIS A 208 1.16 -15.12 -4.18
C HIS A 208 0.23 -16.03 -3.36
N ASP A 209 -0.23 -15.57 -2.19
CA ASP A 209 -1.15 -16.31 -1.32
C ASP A 209 -2.60 -16.04 -1.72
N PHE A 210 -3.25 -17.06 -2.27
CA PHE A 210 -4.64 -16.97 -2.72
C PHE A 210 -5.64 -16.82 -1.57
N GLU A 211 -5.34 -17.37 -0.36
CA GLU A 211 -6.22 -17.23 0.80
C GLU A 211 -6.26 -15.77 1.26
N VAL A 212 -5.15 -15.06 1.16
CA VAL A 212 -5.07 -13.61 1.43
C VAL A 212 -5.81 -12.84 0.33
N ALA A 213 -5.57 -13.18 -0.94
CA ALA A 213 -6.15 -12.47 -2.08
C ALA A 213 -7.69 -12.59 -2.14
N ASP A 214 -8.24 -13.75 -1.76
CA ASP A 214 -9.68 -14.00 -1.75
C ASP A 214 -10.47 -13.16 -0.71
N ARG A 215 -9.75 -12.42 0.17
CA ARG A 215 -10.36 -11.43 1.09
C ARG A 215 -10.65 -10.07 0.43
N ALA A 216 -10.04 -9.80 -0.72
CA ALA A 216 -10.25 -8.54 -1.44
C ALA A 216 -11.63 -8.49 -2.11
N ASP A 217 -12.18 -7.27 -2.28
CA ASP A 217 -13.41 -7.07 -3.05
C ASP A 217 -13.26 -7.53 -4.51
N ARG A 218 -12.02 -7.43 -5.06
CA ARG A 218 -11.68 -7.93 -6.39
C ARG A 218 -10.31 -8.60 -6.38
N CYS A 219 -10.21 -9.75 -7.03
CA CYS A 219 -8.95 -10.44 -7.27
C CYS A 219 -8.63 -10.44 -8.76
N LEU A 220 -7.40 -10.04 -9.09
CA LEU A 220 -6.85 -10.00 -10.44
C LEU A 220 -5.59 -10.86 -10.50
N GLU A 221 -5.32 -11.48 -11.63
CA GLU A 221 -4.12 -12.27 -11.85
C GLU A 221 -3.23 -11.60 -12.88
N LEU A 222 -1.95 -11.42 -12.53
CA LEU A 222 -0.92 -10.93 -13.45
C LEU A 222 -0.23 -12.15 -14.07
N THR A 223 -0.63 -12.46 -15.29
CA THR A 223 -0.11 -13.58 -16.07
C THR A 223 0.20 -13.16 -17.50
N ALA A 224 1.27 -13.70 -18.10
CA ALA A 224 1.72 -13.32 -19.45
C ALA A 224 1.78 -11.79 -19.67
N ALA A 225 2.26 -11.04 -18.66
CA ALA A 225 2.33 -9.58 -18.64
C ALA A 225 0.98 -8.82 -18.64
N ALA A 226 -0.15 -9.53 -18.68
CA ALA A 226 -1.49 -8.94 -18.65
C ALA A 226 -2.14 -9.13 -17.28
N LEU A 227 -2.97 -8.16 -16.86
CA LEU A 227 -3.77 -8.21 -15.65
C LEU A 227 -5.21 -8.61 -16.01
N VAL A 228 -5.63 -9.78 -15.56
CA VAL A 228 -6.95 -10.33 -15.87
C VAL A 228 -7.77 -10.57 -14.60
N PRO A 229 -9.11 -10.40 -14.63
CA PRO A 229 -9.97 -10.76 -13.50
C PRO A 229 -9.85 -12.25 -13.18
N ARG A 230 -9.60 -12.58 -11.90
CA ARG A 230 -9.60 -13.95 -11.40
C ARG A 230 -10.97 -14.26 -10.80
N LYS A 231 -11.54 -15.43 -11.14
CA LYS A 231 -12.76 -15.91 -10.49
C LYS A 231 -12.43 -16.52 -9.13
N ALA A 232 -13.23 -16.20 -8.12
CA ALA A 232 -13.11 -16.83 -6.81
C ALA A 232 -13.28 -18.37 -6.99
N GLY A 233 -12.30 -19.13 -6.46
CA GLY A 233 -12.31 -20.60 -6.56
C GLY A 233 -11.43 -21.21 -7.65
N ASP A 234 -10.87 -20.45 -8.59
CA ASP A 234 -9.86 -20.95 -9.54
C ASP A 234 -8.52 -21.15 -8.79
N ARG A 235 -8.33 -22.35 -8.26
CA ARG A 235 -7.06 -22.84 -7.74
C ARG A 235 -6.39 -23.62 -8.87
N SER A 236 -5.49 -22.98 -9.63
CA SER A 236 -4.57 -23.68 -10.54
C SER A 236 -3.38 -24.23 -9.80
#